data_fecb82420d5c5adcb77bb4d4529c0469
#
_entry.id   fecb82420d5c5adcb77bb4d4529c0469
#
_cell.length_a   1.000
_cell.length_b   1.000
_cell.length_c   1.000
_cell.angle_alpha   90.00
_cell.angle_beta   90.00
_cell.angle_gamma   90.00
#
_symmetry.space_group_name_H-M   'P 1'
#
loop_
_entity.id
_entity.type
_entity.pdbx_description
1 polymer ?
#
loop_
_entity_poly.entity_id
_entity_poly.type
_entity_poly.pdbx_seq_one_letter_code
_entity_poly.pdbx_strand_id
1 'polypeptide(L)'
;MPNLPPVFQTWFDTRGWSIHPHQRDMLACAACPSLLLIAPTGGGKTLAGFLPTLVDIDENGHEGLHTLYISPLKALAADIRRNLSTPIEEMGLPIRVEDRTGDTSYARKQRQRADPPHILLTTPESLALMVSYEDAPRIFKGLKRVVVDEIHALSESKRGDQLFLALSRLQ
;
A
#
# COMPACT_ATOMS: atom_id res chain seq x y z
N MET A 1 19.31 -11.92 9.55
CA MET A 1 17.91 -11.83 9.11
C MET A 1 17.30 -10.59 9.77
N PRO A 2 16.54 -9.76 9.10
CA PRO A 2 15.92 -8.62 9.75
C PRO A 2 15.00 -9.15 10.86
N ASN A 3 15.26 -8.74 12.08
CA ASN A 3 14.34 -8.99 13.19
C ASN A 3 13.17 -8.01 13.03
N LEU A 4 11.96 -8.47 13.31
CA LEU A 4 10.82 -7.56 13.43
C LEU A 4 11.10 -6.53 14.53
N PRO A 5 10.73 -5.25 14.32
CA PRO A 5 10.75 -4.30 15.41
C PRO A 5 9.90 -4.80 16.60
N PRO A 6 10.25 -4.43 17.84
CA PRO A 6 9.61 -4.98 19.04
C PRO A 6 8.07 -4.85 19.06
N VAL A 7 7.53 -3.75 18.57
CA VAL A 7 6.08 -3.52 18.52
C VAL A 7 5.37 -4.55 17.63
N PHE A 8 5.95 -4.89 16.49
CA PHE A 8 5.42 -5.91 15.57
C PHE A 8 5.56 -7.31 16.17
N GLN A 9 6.71 -7.62 16.77
CA GLN A 9 6.91 -8.91 17.41
C GLN A 9 5.86 -9.13 18.53
N THR A 10 5.68 -8.14 19.41
CA THR A 10 4.68 -8.18 20.48
C THR A 10 3.27 -8.35 19.92
N TRP A 11 2.93 -7.68 18.81
CA TRP A 11 1.62 -7.81 18.18
C TRP A 11 1.37 -9.23 17.65
N PHE A 12 2.35 -9.84 16.98
CA PHE A 12 2.27 -11.23 16.51
C PHE A 12 2.12 -12.20 17.69
N ASP A 13 2.93 -12.03 18.74
CA ASP A 13 2.93 -12.90 19.93
C ASP A 13 1.59 -12.83 20.69
N THR A 14 1.01 -11.63 20.84
CA THR A 14 -0.29 -11.43 21.50
C THR A 14 -1.42 -12.15 20.78
N ARG A 15 -1.32 -12.32 19.46
CA ARG A 15 -2.29 -13.04 18.65
C ARG A 15 -2.00 -14.54 18.53
N GLY A 16 -0.91 -15.00 19.10
CA GLY A 16 -0.45 -16.38 18.92
C GLY A 16 -0.05 -16.69 17.47
N TRP A 17 0.33 -15.67 16.70
CA TRP A 17 0.72 -15.82 15.32
C TRP A 17 2.24 -15.83 15.17
N SER A 18 2.71 -16.51 14.14
CA SER A 18 4.11 -16.43 13.71
C SER A 18 4.18 -15.79 12.34
N ILE A 19 5.21 -14.98 12.12
CA ILE A 19 5.46 -14.40 10.82
C ILE A 19 5.73 -15.50 9.78
N HIS A 20 5.02 -15.44 8.66
CA HIS A 20 5.20 -16.41 7.57
C HIS A 20 6.55 -16.20 6.85
N PRO A 21 7.14 -17.26 6.24
CA PRO A 21 8.40 -17.14 5.50
C PRO A 21 8.38 -16.03 4.45
N HIS A 22 7.33 -15.97 3.62
CA HIS A 22 7.21 -14.94 2.59
C HIS A 22 7.07 -13.51 3.13
N GLN A 23 6.53 -13.34 4.35
CA GLN A 23 6.47 -12.03 5.01
C GLN A 23 7.88 -11.60 5.46
N ARG A 24 8.70 -12.53 5.94
CA ARG A 24 10.12 -12.27 6.25
C ARG A 24 10.92 -11.95 5.01
N ASP A 25 10.69 -12.68 3.93
CA ASP A 25 11.38 -12.47 2.65
C ASP A 25 11.05 -11.07 2.10
N MET A 26 9.78 -10.64 2.19
CA MET A 26 9.37 -9.29 1.80
C MET A 26 10.08 -8.21 2.62
N LEU A 27 10.26 -8.42 3.92
CA LEU A 27 11.03 -7.50 4.77
C LEU A 27 12.51 -7.49 4.41
N ALA A 28 13.11 -8.67 4.20
CA ALA A 28 14.52 -8.79 3.82
C ALA A 28 14.83 -8.10 2.48
N CYS A 29 13.85 -8.12 1.57
CA CYS A 29 13.94 -7.50 0.26
C CYS A 29 13.25 -6.12 0.17
N ALA A 30 13.02 -5.45 1.29
CA ALA A 30 12.32 -4.14 1.31
C ALA A 30 13.00 -3.07 0.44
N ALA A 31 14.32 -3.17 0.23
CA ALA A 31 15.12 -2.29 -0.63
C ALA A 31 15.26 -2.80 -2.08
N CYS A 32 14.70 -3.96 -2.42
CA CYS A 32 14.76 -4.46 -3.79
C CYS A 32 13.91 -3.58 -4.72
N PRO A 33 14.37 -3.30 -5.95
CA PRO A 33 13.66 -2.40 -6.87
C PRO A 33 12.32 -2.97 -7.33
N SER A 34 12.16 -4.29 -7.36
CA SER A 34 10.90 -4.96 -7.66
C SER A 34 10.85 -6.34 -7.03
N LEU A 35 9.66 -6.74 -6.59
CA LEU A 35 9.37 -8.05 -6.00
C LEU A 35 8.06 -8.60 -6.53
N LEU A 36 8.02 -9.89 -6.81
CA LEU A 36 6.80 -10.62 -7.13
C LEU A 36 6.50 -11.60 -6.00
N LEU A 37 5.35 -11.43 -5.33
CA LEU A 37 4.87 -12.35 -4.30
C LEU A 37 3.81 -13.28 -4.87
N ILE A 38 4.09 -14.58 -4.86
CA ILE A 38 3.14 -15.63 -5.22
C ILE A 38 2.87 -16.47 -3.97
N ALA A 39 1.65 -16.43 -3.48
CA ALA A 39 1.22 -17.20 -2.31
C ALA A 39 -0.27 -17.58 -2.43
N PRO A 40 -0.71 -18.68 -1.80
CA PRO A 40 -2.11 -19.09 -1.85
C PRO A 40 -3.04 -18.06 -1.19
N THR A 41 -4.33 -18.11 -1.56
CA THR A 41 -5.36 -17.27 -0.92
C THR A 41 -5.44 -17.59 0.57
N GLY A 42 -5.59 -16.58 1.41
CA GLY A 42 -5.59 -16.73 2.87
C GLY A 42 -4.19 -16.84 3.50
N GLY A 43 -3.12 -16.88 2.71
CA GLY A 43 -1.75 -17.01 3.18
C GLY A 43 -1.11 -15.72 3.72
N GLY A 44 -1.88 -14.69 4.06
CA GLY A 44 -1.32 -13.45 4.64
C GLY A 44 -0.59 -12.54 3.63
N LYS A 45 -0.89 -12.66 2.32
CA LYS A 45 -0.30 -11.82 1.24
C LYS A 45 -0.47 -10.33 1.48
N THR A 46 -1.66 -9.91 1.90
CA THR A 46 -1.95 -8.50 2.16
C THR A 46 -0.98 -7.93 3.19
N LEU A 47 -0.85 -8.60 4.33
CA LEU A 47 0.09 -8.18 5.37
C LEU A 47 1.54 -8.23 4.86
N ALA A 48 1.92 -9.25 4.09
CA ALA A 48 3.25 -9.35 3.48
C ALA A 48 3.58 -8.13 2.61
N GLY A 49 2.63 -7.67 1.80
CA GLY A 49 2.81 -6.49 0.95
C GLY A 49 2.95 -5.17 1.72
N PHE A 50 2.29 -5.07 2.89
CA PHE A 50 2.32 -3.85 3.70
C PHE A 50 3.36 -3.84 4.80
N LEU A 51 3.79 -5.00 5.30
CA LEU A 51 4.70 -5.09 6.43
C LEU A 51 5.98 -4.25 6.25
N PRO A 52 6.66 -4.27 5.07
CA PRO A 52 7.81 -3.39 4.84
C PRO A 52 7.48 -1.90 4.91
N THR A 53 6.27 -1.51 4.52
CA THR A 53 5.80 -0.11 4.62
C THR A 53 5.56 0.30 6.06
N LEU A 54 4.87 -0.56 6.83
CA LEU A 54 4.56 -0.27 8.23
C LEU A 54 5.84 -0.14 9.05
N VAL A 55 6.80 -1.04 8.83
CA VAL A 55 8.11 -1.01 9.51
C VAL A 55 8.90 0.24 9.11
N ASP A 56 8.97 0.58 7.82
CA ASP A 56 9.72 1.76 7.36
C ASP A 56 9.15 3.06 7.95
N ILE A 57 7.83 3.20 7.99
CA ILE A 57 7.20 4.40 8.59
C ILE A 57 7.39 4.45 10.10
N ASP A 58 7.29 3.31 10.79
CA ASP A 58 7.50 3.24 12.24
C ASP A 58 8.92 3.62 12.65
N GLU A 59 9.92 3.10 11.93
CA GLU A 59 11.34 3.31 12.25
C GLU A 59 11.86 4.69 11.82
N ASN A 60 11.41 5.17 10.66
CA ASN A 60 12.00 6.34 10.02
C ASN A 60 11.08 7.57 10.01
N GLY A 61 9.80 7.39 10.34
CA GLY A 61 8.78 8.40 10.11
C GLY A 61 8.55 8.67 8.62
N HIS A 62 7.47 9.31 8.29
CA HIS A 62 7.20 9.76 6.92
C HIS A 62 6.15 10.86 6.90
N GLU A 63 6.32 11.83 6.00
CA GLU A 63 5.32 12.85 5.73
C GLU A 63 4.73 12.65 4.33
N GLY A 64 3.40 12.71 4.23
CA GLY A 64 2.67 12.55 2.98
C GLY A 64 2.61 11.10 2.49
N LEU A 65 2.51 10.92 1.18
CA LEU A 65 2.26 9.63 0.57
C LEU A 65 3.53 8.77 0.49
N HIS A 66 3.55 7.68 1.26
CA HIS A 66 4.63 6.69 1.27
C HIS A 66 4.37 5.52 0.33
N THR A 67 3.13 4.98 0.36
CA THR A 67 2.80 3.76 -0.39
C THR A 67 1.48 3.92 -1.14
N LEU A 68 1.50 3.58 -2.42
CA LEU A 68 0.31 3.32 -3.22
C LEU A 68 0.01 1.82 -3.23
N TYR A 69 -1.24 1.47 -2.94
CA TYR A 69 -1.75 0.13 -3.16
C TYR A 69 -2.82 0.17 -4.24
N ILE A 70 -2.63 -0.62 -5.28
CA ILE A 70 -3.47 -0.62 -6.48
C ILE A 70 -4.18 -1.95 -6.59
N SER A 71 -5.51 -1.91 -6.53
CA SER A 71 -6.37 -3.06 -6.71
C SER A 71 -7.29 -2.87 -7.91
N PRO A 72 -7.52 -3.91 -8.73
CA PRO A 72 -8.46 -3.83 -9.85
C PRO A 72 -9.92 -3.69 -9.41
N LEU A 73 -10.26 -4.01 -8.17
CA LEU A 73 -11.62 -4.01 -7.65
C LEU A 73 -11.78 -3.01 -6.50
N LYS A 74 -12.74 -2.10 -6.63
CA LYS A 74 -13.07 -1.09 -5.59
C LYS A 74 -13.47 -1.73 -4.25
N ALA A 75 -14.21 -2.84 -4.28
CA ALA A 75 -14.65 -3.54 -3.08
C ALA A 75 -13.47 -4.05 -2.25
N LEU A 76 -12.41 -4.54 -2.89
CA LEU A 76 -11.20 -4.99 -2.21
C LEU A 76 -10.50 -3.86 -1.47
N ALA A 77 -10.49 -2.64 -1.99
CA ALA A 77 -9.86 -1.50 -1.32
C ALA A 77 -10.46 -1.23 0.07
N ALA A 78 -11.78 -1.35 0.22
CA ALA A 78 -12.45 -1.16 1.50
C ALA A 78 -12.13 -2.27 2.51
N ASP A 79 -12.11 -3.52 2.06
CA ASP A 79 -11.76 -4.67 2.91
C ASP A 79 -10.30 -4.64 3.33
N ILE A 80 -9.40 -4.32 2.40
CA ILE A 80 -7.97 -4.17 2.68
C ILE A 80 -7.74 -3.02 3.66
N ARG A 81 -8.43 -1.89 3.49
CA ARG A 81 -8.33 -0.78 4.45
C ARG A 81 -8.71 -1.25 5.85
N ARG A 82 -9.81 -1.99 6.00
CA ARG A 82 -10.24 -2.53 7.30
C ARG A 82 -9.20 -3.48 7.88
N ASN A 83 -8.71 -4.42 7.07
CA ASN A 83 -7.72 -5.40 7.47
C ASN A 83 -6.37 -4.77 7.84
N LEU A 84 -6.06 -3.59 7.29
CA LEU A 84 -4.82 -2.86 7.57
C LEU A 84 -4.98 -1.89 8.76
N SER A 85 -6.17 -1.29 8.94
CA SER A 85 -6.44 -0.39 10.07
C SER A 85 -6.33 -1.10 11.40
N THR A 86 -6.82 -2.34 11.51
CA THR A 86 -6.76 -3.12 12.75
C THR A 86 -5.33 -3.28 13.29
N PRO A 87 -4.36 -3.83 12.56
CA PRO A 87 -2.99 -3.93 13.07
C PRO A 87 -2.34 -2.57 13.36
N ILE A 88 -2.62 -1.54 12.56
CA ILE A 88 -2.09 -0.19 12.78
C ILE A 88 -2.60 0.38 14.11
N GLU A 89 -3.90 0.26 14.37
CA GLU A 89 -4.52 0.75 15.61
C GLU A 89 -4.05 -0.05 16.83
N GLU A 90 -3.97 -1.38 16.73
CA GLU A 90 -3.54 -2.26 17.83
C GLU A 90 -2.07 -2.07 18.19
N MET A 91 -1.23 -1.76 17.23
CA MET A 91 0.18 -1.44 17.45
C MET A 91 0.41 0.03 17.83
N GLY A 92 -0.63 0.88 17.76
CA GLY A 92 -0.51 2.32 18.03
C GLY A 92 0.35 3.08 17.03
N LEU A 93 0.44 2.60 15.78
CA LEU A 93 1.26 3.23 14.76
C LEU A 93 0.62 4.54 14.23
N PRO A 94 1.38 5.63 14.08
CA PRO A 94 0.86 6.91 13.59
C PRO A 94 0.69 6.92 12.06
N ILE A 95 0.04 5.89 11.52
CA ILE A 95 -0.08 5.67 10.08
C ILE A 95 -1.53 5.90 9.62
N ARG A 96 -1.70 6.81 8.66
CA ARG A 96 -3.00 7.08 8.04
C ARG A 96 -3.16 6.26 6.78
N VAL A 97 -4.25 5.48 6.71
CA VAL A 97 -4.64 4.67 5.55
C VAL A 97 -5.95 5.18 5.01
N GLU A 98 -6.00 5.51 3.74
CA GLU A 98 -7.22 5.96 3.08
C GLU A 98 -7.41 5.27 1.72
N ASP A 99 -8.67 5.22 1.29
CA ASP A 99 -9.03 4.78 -0.04
C ASP A 99 -9.39 5.97 -0.94
N ARG A 100 -9.04 5.86 -2.22
CA ARG A 100 -9.44 6.78 -3.28
C ARG A 100 -9.86 6.02 -4.52
N THR A 101 -11.15 6.03 -4.78
CA THR A 101 -11.79 5.38 -5.92
C THR A 101 -12.66 6.39 -6.68
N GLY A 102 -13.32 5.95 -7.75
CA GLY A 102 -14.28 6.80 -8.46
C GLY A 102 -15.36 7.36 -7.54
N ASP A 103 -15.80 6.58 -6.54
CA ASP A 103 -16.91 6.90 -5.64
C ASP A 103 -16.50 7.80 -4.45
N THR A 104 -15.20 8.06 -4.26
CA THR A 104 -14.73 8.97 -3.20
C THR A 104 -15.25 10.38 -3.47
N SER A 105 -15.84 11.01 -2.46
CA SER A 105 -16.42 12.35 -2.57
C SER A 105 -15.39 13.40 -3.00
N TYR A 106 -15.85 14.45 -3.68
CA TYR A 106 -14.99 15.55 -4.14
C TYR A 106 -14.23 16.21 -2.97
N ALA A 107 -14.91 16.49 -1.88
CA ALA A 107 -14.30 17.12 -0.70
C ALA A 107 -13.15 16.24 -0.13
N ARG A 108 -13.36 14.91 -0.06
CA ARG A 108 -12.32 13.99 0.39
C ARG A 108 -11.15 13.91 -0.59
N LYS A 109 -11.43 13.92 -1.91
CA LYS A 109 -10.39 13.97 -2.94
C LYS A 109 -9.53 15.23 -2.83
N GLN A 110 -10.15 16.39 -2.56
CA GLN A 110 -9.41 17.66 -2.38
C GLN A 110 -8.56 17.65 -1.11
N ARG A 111 -9.11 17.15 0.01
CA ARG A 111 -8.33 17.00 1.24
C ARG A 111 -7.13 16.07 1.04
N GLN A 112 -7.31 14.92 0.39
CA GLN A 112 -6.23 13.97 0.10
C GLN A 112 -5.14 14.56 -0.81
N ARG A 113 -5.49 15.52 -1.67
CA ARG A 113 -4.50 16.27 -2.47
C ARG A 113 -3.71 17.25 -1.61
N ALA A 114 -4.39 17.96 -0.72
CA ALA A 114 -3.75 18.95 0.16
C ALA A 114 -2.88 18.28 1.23
N ASP A 115 -3.37 17.19 1.82
CA ASP A 115 -2.74 16.42 2.89
C ASP A 115 -2.85 14.91 2.60
N PRO A 116 -1.94 14.34 1.81
CA PRO A 116 -1.96 12.93 1.44
C PRO A 116 -1.80 12.00 2.64
N PRO A 117 -2.53 10.85 2.70
CA PRO A 117 -2.29 9.82 3.71
C PRO A 117 -0.96 9.11 3.46
N HIS A 118 -0.45 8.41 4.46
CA HIS A 118 0.77 7.62 4.32
C HIS A 118 0.59 6.43 3.35
N ILE A 119 -0.59 5.79 3.39
CA ILE A 119 -0.95 4.69 2.50
C ILE A 119 -2.25 5.05 1.80
N LEU A 120 -2.24 5.02 0.47
CA LEU A 120 -3.41 5.27 -0.35
C LEU A 120 -3.78 4.03 -1.16
N LEU A 121 -4.98 3.50 -0.90
CA LEU A 121 -5.57 2.39 -1.63
C LEU A 121 -6.36 2.95 -2.81
N THR A 122 -6.07 2.50 -4.03
CA THR A 122 -6.67 3.10 -5.22
C THR A 122 -6.92 2.07 -6.33
N THR A 123 -7.53 2.52 -7.42
CA THR A 123 -7.72 1.73 -8.65
C THR A 123 -6.88 2.30 -9.78
N PRO A 124 -6.60 1.52 -10.85
CA PRO A 124 -5.85 1.99 -12.01
C PRO A 124 -6.41 3.29 -12.61
N GLU A 125 -7.74 3.40 -12.71
CA GLU A 125 -8.40 4.58 -13.26
C GLU A 125 -8.21 5.82 -12.39
N SER A 126 -8.33 5.65 -11.07
CA SER A 126 -8.14 6.74 -10.12
C SER A 126 -6.69 7.21 -10.10
N LEU A 127 -5.73 6.29 -10.20
CA LEU A 127 -4.31 6.64 -10.31
C LEU A 127 -4.03 7.41 -11.60
N ALA A 128 -4.55 6.94 -12.75
CA ALA A 128 -4.39 7.63 -14.03
C ALA A 128 -4.88 9.09 -13.97
N LEU A 129 -5.99 9.34 -13.27
CA LEU A 129 -6.46 10.71 -13.03
C LEU A 129 -5.51 11.49 -12.11
N MET A 130 -5.02 10.86 -11.04
CA MET A 130 -4.13 11.54 -10.08
C MET A 130 -2.81 11.98 -10.70
N VAL A 131 -2.20 11.15 -11.53
CA VAL A 131 -0.93 11.50 -12.22
C VAL A 131 -1.12 12.56 -13.34
N SER A 132 -2.36 12.86 -13.73
CA SER A 132 -2.68 13.93 -14.69
C SER A 132 -2.88 15.30 -14.03
N TYR A 133 -2.89 15.39 -12.71
CA TYR A 133 -3.04 16.68 -12.03
C TYR A 133 -1.74 17.50 -12.11
N GLU A 134 -1.87 18.81 -12.15
CA GLU A 134 -0.73 19.73 -12.13
C GLU A 134 0.11 19.59 -10.85
N ASP A 135 -0.55 19.27 -9.73
CA ASP A 135 0.11 19.06 -8.43
C ASP A 135 0.55 17.60 -8.18
N ALA A 136 0.47 16.73 -9.18
CA ALA A 136 0.93 15.33 -9.06
C ALA A 136 2.38 15.22 -8.55
N PRO A 137 3.36 16.01 -9.03
CA PRO A 137 4.72 15.93 -8.51
C PRO A 137 4.81 16.19 -7.00
N ARG A 138 3.96 17.06 -6.47
CA ARG A 138 3.90 17.35 -5.04
C ARG A 138 3.26 16.19 -4.26
N ILE A 139 2.17 15.64 -4.77
CA ILE A 139 1.44 14.54 -4.12
C ILE A 139 2.31 13.29 -4.00
N PHE A 140 3.07 12.97 -5.05
CA PHE A 140 3.88 11.75 -5.15
C PHE A 140 5.35 11.93 -4.74
N LYS A 141 5.76 13.14 -4.30
CA LYS A 141 7.15 13.45 -3.94
C LYS A 141 7.78 12.48 -2.94
N GLY A 142 6.98 12.01 -1.97
CA GLY A 142 7.43 11.11 -0.90
C GLY A 142 7.21 9.62 -1.21
N LEU A 143 6.68 9.28 -2.39
CA LEU A 143 6.33 7.91 -2.72
C LEU A 143 7.55 7.00 -2.77
N LYS A 144 7.60 6.00 -1.89
CA LYS A 144 8.67 5.01 -1.83
C LYS A 144 8.28 3.65 -2.37
N ARG A 145 6.98 3.33 -2.35
CA ARG A 145 6.52 1.98 -2.69
C ARG A 145 5.20 1.97 -3.46
N VAL A 146 5.12 1.08 -4.43
CA VAL A 146 3.88 0.76 -5.13
C VAL A 146 3.61 -0.74 -4.98
N VAL A 147 2.44 -1.09 -4.51
CA VAL A 147 1.95 -2.47 -4.41
C VAL A 147 0.83 -2.65 -5.43
N VAL A 148 0.99 -3.58 -6.34
CA VAL A 148 -0.04 -3.95 -7.32
C VAL A 148 -0.59 -5.30 -6.94
N ASP A 149 -1.85 -5.34 -6.53
CA ASP A 149 -2.53 -6.57 -6.17
C ASP A 149 -3.24 -7.19 -7.38
N GLU A 150 -3.42 -8.51 -7.34
CA GLU A 150 -4.11 -9.28 -8.40
C GLU A 150 -3.59 -8.91 -9.80
N ILE A 151 -2.28 -8.80 -9.96
CA ILE A 151 -1.63 -8.36 -11.21
C ILE A 151 -2.08 -9.18 -12.42
N HIS A 152 -2.44 -10.46 -12.21
CA HIS A 152 -2.95 -11.32 -13.27
C HIS A 152 -4.30 -10.83 -13.86
N ALA A 153 -5.14 -10.15 -13.06
CA ALA A 153 -6.39 -9.55 -13.55
C ALA A 153 -6.15 -8.28 -14.39
N LEU A 154 -4.94 -7.74 -14.36
CA LEU A 154 -4.56 -6.53 -15.09
C LEU A 154 -3.70 -6.84 -16.32
N SER A 155 -2.94 -7.95 -16.33
CA SER A 155 -1.85 -8.23 -17.28
C SER A 155 -2.27 -8.24 -18.75
N GLU A 156 -3.52 -8.61 -19.07
CA GLU A 156 -4.02 -8.69 -20.47
C GLU A 156 -5.21 -7.75 -20.71
N SER A 157 -5.24 -6.60 -20.05
CA SER A 157 -6.40 -5.71 -20.12
C SER A 157 -6.00 -4.27 -20.42
N LYS A 158 -6.90 -3.51 -21.06
CA LYS A 158 -6.74 -2.06 -21.25
C LYS A 158 -6.52 -1.30 -19.92
N ARG A 159 -7.02 -1.86 -18.81
CA ARG A 159 -6.81 -1.30 -17.48
C ARG A 159 -5.36 -1.49 -17.02
N GLY A 160 -4.75 -2.61 -17.39
CA GLY A 160 -3.33 -2.87 -17.17
C GLY A 160 -2.47 -1.91 -17.97
N ASP A 161 -2.74 -1.71 -19.26
CA ASP A 161 -2.02 -0.75 -20.10
C ASP A 161 -2.11 0.67 -19.50
N GLN A 162 -3.29 1.08 -19.05
CA GLN A 162 -3.50 2.35 -18.38
C GLN A 162 -2.70 2.45 -17.07
N LEU A 163 -2.66 1.38 -16.29
CA LEU A 163 -1.88 1.32 -15.06
C LEU A 163 -0.39 1.48 -15.34
N PHE A 164 0.16 0.71 -16.28
CA PHE A 164 1.58 0.78 -16.60
C PHE A 164 1.99 2.14 -17.13
N LEU A 165 1.13 2.78 -17.95
CA LEU A 165 1.34 4.14 -18.40
C LEU A 165 1.31 5.14 -17.21
N ALA A 166 0.40 4.97 -16.26
CA ALA A 166 0.35 5.82 -15.08
C ALA A 166 1.59 5.64 -14.19
N LEU A 167 2.04 4.39 -13.99
CA LEU A 167 3.25 4.08 -13.22
C LEU A 167 4.52 4.65 -13.84
N SER A 168 4.63 4.64 -15.18
CA SER A 168 5.78 5.24 -15.87
C SER A 168 5.91 6.75 -15.66
N ARG A 169 4.83 7.42 -15.25
CA ARG A 169 4.85 8.86 -14.91
C ARG A 169 5.25 9.15 -13.46
N LEU A 170 5.37 8.12 -12.64
CA LEU A 170 5.79 8.24 -11.24
C LEU A 170 7.31 8.10 -11.07
N GLN A 171 8.01 7.73 -12.13
CA GLN A 171 9.46 7.64 -12.18
C GLN A 171 10.04 9.02 -12.55
#